data_a0b44aa001698433a926d31eba90e479
#
_entry.id   a0b44aa001698433a926d31eba90e479
#
_cell.length_a   1.000
_cell.length_b   1.000
_cell.length_c   1.000
_cell.angle_alpha   90.00
_cell.angle_beta   90.00
_cell.angle_gamma   90.00
#
_symmetry.space_group_name_H-M   'P 1'
#
loop_
_entity.id
_entity.type
_entity.pdbx_description
1 polymer ?
#
loop_
_entity_poly.entity_id
_entity_poly.type
_entity_poly.pdbx_seq_one_letter_code
_entity_poly.pdbx_strand_id
1 'polypeptide(L)'
;SLKNYSSGQEGGQRFDLAWSCGHCGAHGFKELAYVSGEELSCTQCHTLIGPNERKKVLRPLGFTTDFYEPTSNDVSAQKFIPVAKPQISVNENVVALPDERCGFIRYGQKGTVLYHSGGEHGTGYAVCLACGVAGSMAATGEVPESLRPDKFHRPIGGASGSHKDRECSGESVARDIYLGYQAQTDVLELVLRNPGSGEWIPANDEGAVIAMTLAVALRDVIADKLGISASEMGFGTRQDRDLDTGSIRYVIQLYDDVAGGAGFV
;
A
#
# COMPACT_ATOMS: atom_id res chain seq x y z
N SER A 1 20.30 -1.08 2.64
CA SER A 1 20.43 -1.94 1.43
C SER A 1 19.51 -3.14 1.59
N LEU A 2 18.73 -3.44 0.57
CA LEU A 2 17.81 -4.57 0.52
C LEU A 2 18.62 -5.85 0.27
N LYS A 3 18.67 -6.77 1.23
CA LYS A 3 19.35 -8.05 1.06
C LYS A 3 18.41 -9.11 0.49
N ASN A 4 18.95 -9.93 -0.39
CA ASN A 4 18.36 -11.11 -1.01
C ASN A 4 17.17 -10.83 -1.95
N TYR A 5 17.50 -10.22 -3.06
CA TYR A 5 16.72 -10.41 -4.26
C TYR A 5 17.34 -11.59 -5.02
N SER A 6 16.73 -12.75 -4.97
CA SER A 6 17.13 -13.82 -5.87
C SER A 6 16.59 -13.45 -7.26
N SER A 7 17.49 -13.03 -8.15
CA SER A 7 17.19 -13.03 -9.56
C SER A 7 16.83 -14.47 -9.94
N GLY A 8 15.53 -14.73 -10.16
CA GLY A 8 15.12 -15.97 -10.78
C GLY A 8 15.83 -16.07 -12.12
N GLN A 9 16.50 -17.16 -12.37
CA GLN A 9 17.06 -17.47 -13.68
C GLN A 9 15.94 -17.34 -14.70
N GLU A 10 16.22 -16.64 -15.80
CA GLU A 10 15.35 -16.34 -16.92
C GLU A 10 14.44 -15.11 -16.79
N GLY A 11 15.04 -13.95 -17.05
CA GLY A 11 14.44 -12.86 -17.83
C GLY A 11 13.31 -12.04 -17.24
N GLY A 12 12.81 -12.31 -16.04
CA GLY A 12 11.68 -11.56 -15.48
C GLY A 12 11.84 -11.32 -13.98
N GLN A 13 12.14 -10.09 -13.61
CA GLN A 13 12.08 -9.69 -12.22
C GLN A 13 10.62 -9.72 -11.76
N ARG A 14 10.32 -10.48 -10.71
CA ARG A 14 8.98 -10.61 -10.17
C ARG A 14 8.81 -9.67 -9.00
N PHE A 15 7.86 -8.76 -9.14
CA PHE A 15 7.40 -7.89 -8.07
C PHE A 15 5.97 -8.29 -7.71
N ASP A 16 5.59 -8.02 -6.48
CA ASP A 16 4.18 -7.99 -6.13
C ASP A 16 3.54 -6.81 -6.86
N LEU A 17 2.28 -6.95 -7.24
CA LEU A 17 1.55 -5.93 -7.97
C LEU A 17 0.34 -5.49 -7.16
N ALA A 18 0.33 -4.22 -6.76
CA ALA A 18 -0.85 -3.56 -6.22
C ALA A 18 -1.52 -2.71 -7.30
N TRP A 19 -2.83 -2.58 -7.25
CA TRP A 19 -3.57 -1.74 -8.17
C TRP A 19 -4.77 -1.07 -7.51
N SER A 20 -5.18 0.06 -8.07
CA SER A 20 -6.37 0.82 -7.68
C SER A 20 -7.17 1.12 -8.92
N CYS A 21 -8.39 0.64 -9.01
CA CYS A 21 -9.24 0.85 -10.17
C CYS A 21 -9.74 2.30 -10.21
N GLY A 22 -9.37 3.05 -11.24
CA GLY A 22 -9.84 4.42 -11.45
C GLY A 22 -11.33 4.50 -11.78
N HIS A 23 -11.96 3.39 -12.22
CA HIS A 23 -13.37 3.37 -12.54
C HIS A 23 -14.26 3.22 -11.28
N CYS A 24 -14.01 2.21 -10.44
CA CYS A 24 -14.86 1.92 -9.27
C CYS A 24 -14.19 2.14 -7.91
N GLY A 25 -12.92 2.49 -7.88
CA GLY A 25 -12.17 2.72 -6.64
C GLY A 25 -11.75 1.44 -5.90
N ALA A 26 -12.02 0.26 -6.47
CA ALA A 26 -11.59 -0.99 -5.86
C ALA A 26 -10.07 -1.13 -5.86
N HIS A 27 -9.55 -1.74 -4.81
CA HIS A 27 -8.14 -2.09 -4.70
C HIS A 27 -7.95 -3.59 -4.90
N GLY A 28 -6.79 -3.97 -5.39
CA GLY A 28 -6.42 -5.37 -5.48
C GLY A 28 -4.92 -5.55 -5.39
N PHE A 29 -4.55 -6.81 -5.16
CA PHE A 29 -3.18 -7.20 -4.96
C PHE A 29 -2.94 -8.57 -5.62
N LYS A 30 -1.79 -8.75 -6.23
CA LYS A 30 -1.37 -10.00 -6.84
C LYS A 30 0.08 -10.27 -6.48
N GLU A 31 0.34 -11.39 -5.80
CA GLU A 31 1.69 -11.78 -5.41
C GLU A 31 2.51 -12.24 -6.61
N LEU A 32 3.78 -11.83 -6.64
CA LEU A 32 4.80 -12.27 -7.62
C LEU A 32 4.31 -12.28 -9.08
N ALA A 33 3.50 -11.29 -9.43
CA ALA A 33 2.73 -11.28 -10.66
C ALA A 33 3.23 -10.31 -11.71
N TYR A 34 4.47 -9.82 -11.60
CA TYR A 34 4.94 -8.95 -12.64
C TYR A 34 5.24 -9.70 -13.93
N VAL A 35 4.35 -9.58 -14.88
CA VAL A 35 4.62 -9.84 -16.29
C VAL A 35 4.36 -8.54 -17.04
N SER A 36 5.38 -8.00 -17.69
CA SER A 36 5.22 -6.85 -18.58
C SER A 36 4.27 -7.23 -19.71
N GLY A 37 3.14 -6.51 -19.81
CA GLY A 37 2.15 -6.75 -20.86
C GLY A 37 0.97 -7.65 -20.49
N GLU A 38 0.90 -8.19 -19.26
CA GLU A 38 -0.29 -8.91 -18.82
C GLU A 38 -1.49 -7.96 -18.68
N GLU A 39 -2.61 -8.32 -19.30
CA GLU A 39 -3.88 -7.63 -19.11
C GLU A 39 -4.39 -7.92 -17.68
N LEU A 40 -4.68 -6.88 -16.94
CA LEU A 40 -5.22 -6.95 -15.61
C LEU A 40 -6.57 -6.26 -15.57
N SER A 41 -7.60 -6.96 -15.10
CA SER A 41 -8.95 -6.42 -14.94
C SER A 41 -9.32 -6.28 -13.48
N CYS A 42 -10.10 -5.25 -13.18
CA CYS A 42 -10.67 -5.06 -11.87
C CYS A 42 -11.58 -6.23 -11.48
N THR A 43 -11.45 -6.74 -10.27
CA THR A 43 -12.27 -7.85 -9.79
C THR A 43 -13.74 -7.46 -9.55
N GLN A 44 -14.03 -6.18 -9.33
CA GLN A 44 -15.39 -5.70 -9.07
C GLN A 44 -16.14 -5.26 -10.34
N CYS A 45 -15.52 -4.44 -11.18
CA CYS A 45 -16.21 -3.86 -12.35
C CYS A 45 -15.68 -4.36 -13.68
N HIS A 46 -14.72 -5.28 -13.69
CA HIS A 46 -14.09 -5.87 -14.86
C HIS A 46 -13.42 -4.87 -15.83
N THR A 47 -13.31 -3.59 -15.47
CA THR A 47 -12.57 -2.60 -16.25
C THR A 47 -11.09 -2.93 -16.25
N LEU A 48 -10.42 -2.74 -17.39
CA LEU A 48 -8.98 -2.94 -17.52
C LEU A 48 -8.23 -1.93 -16.66
N ILE A 49 -7.29 -2.43 -15.86
CA ILE A 49 -6.42 -1.62 -15.01
C ILE A 49 -5.26 -1.08 -15.85
N GLY A 50 -5.19 0.23 -15.95
CA GLY A 50 -4.14 0.90 -16.71
C GLY A 50 -2.76 0.85 -16.03
N PRO A 51 -1.68 1.16 -16.76
CA PRO A 51 -0.32 1.18 -16.19
C PRO A 51 -0.17 2.13 -15.00
N ASN A 52 -0.81 3.30 -15.04
CA ASN A 52 -0.74 4.32 -13.98
C ASN A 52 -1.52 3.93 -12.71
N GLU A 53 -2.39 2.93 -12.82
CA GLU A 53 -3.18 2.40 -11.70
C GLU A 53 -2.46 1.26 -10.98
N ARG A 54 -1.29 0.87 -11.46
CA ARG A 54 -0.48 -0.25 -10.97
C ARG A 54 0.74 0.26 -10.21
N LYS A 55 1.06 -0.42 -9.11
CA LYS A 55 2.28 -0.18 -8.33
C LYS A 55 3.05 -1.48 -8.23
N LYS A 56 4.33 -1.45 -8.60
CA LYS A 56 5.25 -2.56 -8.33
C LYS A 56 5.65 -2.49 -6.86
N VAL A 57 5.38 -3.52 -6.11
CA VAL A 57 5.69 -3.57 -4.68
C VAL A 57 6.82 -4.58 -4.45
N LEU A 58 7.87 -4.13 -3.78
CA LEU A 58 8.96 -4.97 -3.31
C LEU A 58 8.79 -5.20 -1.81
N ARG A 59 8.70 -6.47 -1.42
CA ARG A 59 8.69 -6.86 -0.02
C ARG A 59 10.14 -6.94 0.47
N PRO A 60 10.58 -6.00 1.35
CA PRO A 60 11.94 -6.07 1.89
C PRO A 60 12.04 -7.24 2.88
N LEU A 61 13.06 -8.06 2.74
CA LEU A 61 13.38 -9.11 3.72
C LEU A 61 14.12 -8.55 4.94
N GLY A 62 14.62 -7.34 4.85
CA GLY A 62 15.30 -6.63 5.93
C GLY A 62 15.97 -5.36 5.45
N PHE A 63 16.40 -4.57 6.40
CA PHE A 63 17.15 -3.35 6.18
C PHE A 63 18.54 -3.49 6.82
N THR A 64 19.55 -2.91 6.18
CA THR A 64 20.89 -2.79 6.78
C THR A 64 21.23 -1.33 6.97
N THR A 65 21.78 -1.01 8.12
CA THR A 65 22.39 0.27 8.43
C THR A 65 23.92 0.18 8.23
N ASP A 66 24.55 1.30 8.00
CA ASP A 66 26.02 1.38 8.03
C ASP A 66 26.44 1.52 9.50
N PHE A 67 27.08 0.46 10.03
CA PHE A 67 27.57 0.47 11.42
C PHE A 67 28.78 1.39 11.61
N TYR A 68 29.39 1.86 10.54
CA TYR A 68 30.56 2.75 10.61
C TYR A 68 30.19 4.22 10.44
N GLU A 69 28.98 4.52 10.03
CA GLU A 69 28.48 5.90 10.04
C GLU A 69 28.10 6.30 11.47
N PRO A 70 28.67 7.40 12.00
CA PRO A 70 28.27 7.87 13.32
C PRO A 70 26.79 8.25 13.31
N THR A 71 26.08 7.87 14.36
CA THR A 71 24.68 8.29 14.54
C THR A 71 24.62 9.80 14.66
N SER A 72 23.77 10.43 13.86
CA SER A 72 23.51 11.87 13.97
C SER A 72 22.18 12.12 14.67
N ASN A 73 22.19 13.03 15.64
CA ASN A 73 20.99 13.58 16.26
C ASN A 73 20.50 14.85 15.55
N ASP A 74 21.06 15.16 14.39
CA ASP A 74 20.63 16.31 13.61
C ASP A 74 19.27 16.06 13.00
N VAL A 75 18.23 16.67 13.58
CA VAL A 75 16.85 16.57 13.11
C VAL A 75 16.69 17.18 11.74
N SER A 76 17.53 18.15 11.36
CA SER A 76 17.48 18.78 10.03
C SER A 76 17.94 17.86 8.91
N ALA A 77 18.76 16.87 9.23
CA ALA A 77 19.23 15.84 8.30
C ALA A 77 18.27 14.66 8.16
N GLN A 78 17.23 14.59 9.00
CA GLN A 78 16.24 13.52 8.95
C GLN A 78 15.31 13.72 7.74
N LYS A 79 15.22 12.69 6.92
CA LYS A 79 14.29 12.66 5.80
C LYS A 79 12.92 12.20 6.28
N PHE A 80 11.92 13.04 6.08
CA PHE A 80 10.54 12.66 6.35
C PHE A 80 10.00 11.83 5.19
N ILE A 81 9.60 10.60 5.49
CA ILE A 81 8.90 9.74 4.55
C ILE A 81 7.42 9.76 4.94
N PRO A 82 6.53 10.30 4.08
CA PRO A 82 5.11 10.33 4.37
C PRO A 82 4.55 8.92 4.56
N VAL A 83 3.71 8.75 5.56
CA VAL A 83 2.95 7.50 5.73
C VAL A 83 1.90 7.42 4.63
N ALA A 84 2.02 6.43 3.77
CA ALA A 84 1.02 6.19 2.75
C ALA A 84 -0.22 5.53 3.36
N LYS A 85 -1.41 5.93 2.90
CA LYS A 85 -2.65 5.24 3.29
C LYS A 85 -2.58 3.78 2.82
N PRO A 86 -2.94 2.80 3.66
CA PRO A 86 -2.97 1.41 3.26
C PRO A 86 -4.00 1.21 2.14
N GLN A 87 -3.72 0.30 1.23
CA GLN A 87 -4.69 -0.15 0.24
C GLN A 87 -5.40 -1.38 0.77
N ILE A 88 -6.71 -1.30 0.89
CA ILE A 88 -7.53 -2.31 1.53
C ILE A 88 -8.44 -2.91 0.46
N SER A 89 -8.41 -4.24 0.35
CA SER A 89 -9.28 -5.01 -0.53
C SER A 89 -10.16 -5.93 0.30
N VAL A 90 -11.44 -5.92 0.02
CA VAL A 90 -12.44 -6.79 0.64
C VAL A 90 -12.97 -7.79 -0.41
N ASN A 91 -13.15 -9.04 -0.01
CA ASN A 91 -13.86 -10.05 -0.80
C ASN A 91 -15.32 -10.05 -0.38
N GLU A 92 -16.22 -10.03 -1.35
CA GLU A 92 -17.58 -9.55 -1.22
C GLU A 92 -18.56 -10.53 -0.57
N ASN A 93 -18.90 -10.29 0.68
CA ASN A 93 -20.25 -10.58 1.17
C ASN A 93 -20.93 -9.24 1.46
N VAL A 94 -22.14 -9.04 0.96
CA VAL A 94 -22.92 -7.81 1.17
C VAL A 94 -24.07 -8.13 2.12
N VAL A 95 -24.19 -7.34 3.19
CA VAL A 95 -25.27 -7.47 4.16
C VAL A 95 -25.85 -6.08 4.42
N ALA A 96 -27.18 -5.98 4.38
CA ALA A 96 -27.88 -4.75 4.75
C ALA A 96 -27.65 -4.43 6.24
N LEU A 97 -27.57 -3.16 6.59
CA LEU A 97 -27.62 -2.74 7.99
C LEU A 97 -29.00 -3.04 8.59
N PRO A 98 -29.11 -3.17 9.93
CA PRO A 98 -30.42 -3.39 10.60
C PRO A 98 -31.48 -2.35 10.21
N ASP A 99 -31.09 -1.11 9.97
CA ASP A 99 -31.88 -0.11 9.27
C ASP A 99 -31.32 0.07 7.87
N GLU A 100 -31.94 -0.53 6.88
CA GLU A 100 -31.51 -0.50 5.48
C GLU A 100 -31.40 0.94 4.92
N ARG A 101 -32.09 1.90 5.54
CA ARG A 101 -31.99 3.31 5.17
C ARG A 101 -30.60 3.90 5.49
N CYS A 102 -29.87 3.30 6.42
CA CYS A 102 -28.51 3.72 6.77
C CYS A 102 -27.44 3.20 5.83
N GLY A 103 -27.73 2.22 4.96
CA GLY A 103 -26.80 1.66 4.02
C GLY A 103 -26.58 0.16 4.19
N PHE A 104 -25.38 -0.29 3.87
CA PHE A 104 -25.00 -1.70 3.92
C PHE A 104 -23.52 -1.88 4.28
N ILE A 105 -23.13 -3.10 4.58
CA ILE A 105 -21.74 -3.51 4.82
C ILE A 105 -21.30 -4.50 3.77
N ARG A 106 -19.99 -4.45 3.45
CA ARG A 106 -19.27 -5.50 2.76
C ARG A 106 -18.24 -6.05 3.75
N TYR A 107 -18.08 -7.35 3.82
CA TYR A 107 -17.10 -7.94 4.73
C TYR A 107 -16.45 -9.17 4.11
N GLY A 108 -15.25 -9.50 4.58
CA GLY A 108 -14.52 -10.68 4.14
C GLY A 108 -13.46 -11.12 5.14
N GLN A 109 -13.44 -12.41 5.44
CA GLN A 109 -12.47 -13.05 6.33
C GLN A 109 -11.07 -13.22 5.72
N LYS A 110 -10.85 -12.81 4.50
CA LYS A 110 -9.55 -12.88 3.80
C LYS A 110 -9.35 -11.61 3.00
N GLY A 111 -9.70 -10.50 3.60
CA GLY A 111 -9.35 -9.21 3.05
C GLY A 111 -7.83 -9.02 3.01
N THR A 112 -7.38 -8.12 2.19
CA THR A 112 -5.97 -7.81 2.06
C THR A 112 -5.72 -6.37 2.40
N VAL A 113 -4.79 -6.13 3.31
CA VAL A 113 -4.29 -4.82 3.64
C VAL A 113 -2.85 -4.72 3.16
N LEU A 114 -2.57 -3.80 2.25
CA LEU A 114 -1.23 -3.50 1.76
C LEU A 114 -0.72 -2.24 2.43
N TYR A 115 0.30 -2.39 3.25
CA TYR A 115 1.09 -1.28 3.78
C TYR A 115 2.23 -1.00 2.81
N HIS A 116 2.39 0.25 2.39
CA HIS A 116 3.43 0.60 1.44
C HIS A 116 4.03 1.98 1.71
N SER A 117 5.26 2.15 1.24
CA SER A 117 5.97 3.43 1.21
C SER A 117 6.37 3.75 -0.21
N GLY A 118 6.12 4.97 -0.64
CA GLY A 118 6.52 5.52 -1.94
C GLY A 118 7.74 6.44 -1.87
N GLY A 119 8.48 6.45 -0.75
CA GLY A 119 9.61 7.35 -0.57
C GLY A 119 9.21 8.78 -0.22
N GLU A 120 10.16 9.70 -0.24
CA GLU A 120 10.01 11.09 0.22
C GLU A 120 8.91 11.86 -0.54
N HIS A 121 8.71 11.54 -1.81
CA HIS A 121 7.77 12.26 -2.68
C HIS A 121 6.57 11.40 -3.12
N GLY A 122 6.44 10.17 -2.61
CA GLY A 122 5.37 9.26 -3.03
C GLY A 122 5.53 8.69 -4.45
N THR A 123 6.61 9.02 -5.14
CA THR A 123 6.92 8.59 -6.52
C THR A 123 7.56 7.21 -6.61
N GLY A 124 7.84 6.58 -5.47
CA GLY A 124 8.51 5.29 -5.39
C GLY A 124 10.00 5.40 -5.11
N TYR A 125 10.64 4.26 -5.15
CA TYR A 125 12.08 4.10 -4.99
C TYR A 125 12.72 3.61 -6.29
N ALA A 126 13.96 4.03 -6.52
CA ALA A 126 14.87 3.32 -7.39
C ALA A 126 15.63 2.28 -6.56
N VAL A 127 15.75 1.06 -7.06
CA VAL A 127 16.39 -0.06 -6.35
C VAL A 127 17.33 -0.77 -7.29
N CYS A 128 18.60 -0.89 -6.91
CA CYS A 128 19.53 -1.75 -7.63
C CYS A 128 19.28 -3.20 -7.24
N LEU A 129 18.87 -4.00 -8.20
CA LEU A 129 18.51 -5.40 -7.97
C LEU A 129 19.74 -6.31 -7.77
N ALA A 130 20.92 -5.83 -8.17
CA ALA A 130 22.18 -6.57 -7.98
C ALA A 130 22.75 -6.40 -6.56
N CYS A 131 22.74 -5.17 -6.01
CA CYS A 131 23.38 -4.87 -4.73
C CYS A 131 22.40 -4.46 -3.61
N GLY A 132 21.15 -4.18 -3.94
CA GLY A 132 20.09 -3.79 -2.99
C GLY A 132 20.18 -2.34 -2.52
N VAL A 133 21.06 -1.51 -3.07
CA VAL A 133 21.06 -0.07 -2.77
C VAL A 133 19.76 0.52 -3.29
N ALA A 134 19.09 1.31 -2.46
CA ALA A 134 17.82 1.94 -2.78
C ALA A 134 17.82 3.41 -2.37
N GLY A 135 17.06 4.23 -3.10
CA GLY A 135 16.84 5.64 -2.77
C GLY A 135 15.50 6.12 -3.29
N SER A 136 14.93 7.12 -2.62
CA SER A 136 13.67 7.74 -3.06
C SER A 136 13.85 8.41 -4.41
N MET A 137 12.91 8.20 -5.32
CA MET A 137 12.87 8.93 -6.59
C MET A 137 12.52 10.40 -6.33
N ALA A 138 13.03 11.29 -7.18
CA ALA A 138 12.67 12.70 -7.10
C ALA A 138 11.19 12.91 -7.42
N ALA A 139 10.63 14.06 -7.02
CA ALA A 139 9.26 14.43 -7.36
C ALA A 139 9.03 14.49 -8.88
N THR A 140 10.08 14.74 -9.66
CA THR A 140 10.08 14.72 -11.13
C THR A 140 10.09 13.31 -11.74
N GLY A 141 10.20 12.26 -10.92
CA GLY A 141 10.36 10.87 -11.37
C GLY A 141 11.80 10.50 -11.78
N GLU A 142 12.77 11.36 -11.48
CA GLU A 142 14.17 11.06 -11.74
C GLU A 142 14.78 10.14 -10.69
N VAL A 143 15.70 9.30 -11.15
CA VAL A 143 16.47 8.40 -10.29
C VAL A 143 17.47 9.22 -9.46
N PRO A 144 17.60 8.94 -8.14
CA PRO A 144 18.59 9.62 -7.30
C PRO A 144 20.00 9.46 -7.85
N GLU A 145 20.84 10.49 -7.63
CA GLU A 145 22.18 10.56 -8.24
C GLU A 145 23.03 9.32 -7.93
N SER A 146 22.93 8.77 -6.72
CA SER A 146 23.66 7.58 -6.29
C SER A 146 23.27 6.31 -7.03
N LEU A 147 22.16 6.32 -7.77
CA LEU A 147 21.63 5.16 -8.52
C LEU A 147 21.59 5.39 -10.03
N ARG A 148 22.20 6.47 -10.52
CA ARG A 148 22.31 6.71 -11.97
C ARG A 148 23.17 5.65 -12.64
N PRO A 149 22.91 5.30 -13.91
CA PRO A 149 23.63 4.24 -14.62
C PRO A 149 25.15 4.45 -14.77
N ASP A 150 25.58 5.70 -14.64
CA ASP A 150 27.00 6.12 -14.73
C ASP A 150 27.73 6.09 -13.37
N LYS A 151 27.05 5.67 -12.30
CA LYS A 151 27.58 5.63 -10.95
C LYS A 151 27.76 4.20 -10.45
N PHE A 152 28.91 3.95 -9.85
CA PHE A 152 29.12 2.71 -9.10
C PHE A 152 28.45 2.77 -7.74
N HIS A 153 27.76 1.72 -7.40
CA HIS A 153 27.12 1.59 -6.09
C HIS A 153 28.05 0.91 -5.10
N ARG A 154 28.09 1.43 -3.89
CA ARG A 154 28.77 0.78 -2.76
C ARG A 154 27.74 0.12 -1.87
N PRO A 155 27.64 -1.23 -1.87
CA PRO A 155 26.68 -1.92 -1.01
C PRO A 155 27.03 -1.70 0.46
N ILE A 156 26.02 -1.31 1.26
CA ILE A 156 26.16 -1.15 2.71
C ILE A 156 26.16 -2.55 3.36
N GLY A 157 27.07 -2.77 4.32
CA GLY A 157 27.05 -3.94 5.19
C GLY A 157 27.53 -5.25 4.57
N GLY A 158 28.59 -5.19 3.81
CA GLY A 158 29.37 -6.38 3.45
C GLY A 158 29.94 -7.02 4.69
N ALA A 159 29.25 -8.02 5.26
CA ALA A 159 29.80 -8.81 6.34
C ALA A 159 31.06 -9.53 5.86
N SER A 160 32.14 -9.33 6.59
CA SER A 160 33.44 -10.04 6.53
C SER A 160 34.20 -10.03 5.21
N GLY A 161 35.19 -9.19 5.14
CA GLY A 161 36.55 -9.47 4.64
C GLY A 161 36.78 -9.49 3.14
N SER A 162 35.87 -9.92 2.30
CA SER A 162 36.17 -10.17 0.89
C SER A 162 35.37 -9.36 -0.15
N HIS A 163 34.43 -8.52 0.30
CA HIS A 163 33.60 -7.75 -0.61
C HIS A 163 33.64 -6.22 -0.41
N LYS A 164 34.59 -5.72 0.40
CA LYS A 164 34.75 -4.28 0.65
C LYS A 164 35.06 -3.46 -0.60
N ASP A 165 35.59 -4.11 -1.64
CA ASP A 165 36.07 -3.45 -2.85
C ASP A 165 35.25 -3.77 -4.10
N ARG A 166 34.12 -4.46 -3.98
CA ARG A 166 33.25 -4.72 -5.14
C ARG A 166 32.26 -3.60 -5.31
N GLU A 167 32.60 -2.69 -6.18
CA GLU A 167 31.64 -1.72 -6.71
C GLU A 167 30.64 -2.45 -7.61
N CYS A 168 29.35 -2.13 -7.44
CA CYS A 168 28.31 -2.61 -8.33
C CYS A 168 28.20 -1.67 -9.53
N SER A 169 28.21 -2.21 -10.74
CA SER A 169 28.11 -1.44 -11.98
C SER A 169 26.80 -0.68 -12.17
N GLY A 170 25.77 -0.99 -11.39
CA GLY A 170 24.49 -0.29 -11.46
C GLY A 170 23.63 -0.66 -12.67
N GLU A 171 23.96 -1.72 -13.42
CA GLU A 171 23.25 -2.09 -14.66
C GLU A 171 21.79 -2.52 -14.45
N SER A 172 21.40 -2.91 -13.24
CA SER A 172 20.07 -3.46 -12.93
C SER A 172 19.30 -2.57 -11.96
N VAL A 173 19.05 -1.32 -12.29
CA VAL A 173 18.25 -0.41 -11.47
C VAL A 173 16.78 -0.47 -11.89
N ALA A 174 15.94 -0.98 -11.00
CA ALA A 174 14.47 -0.91 -11.13
C ALA A 174 13.95 0.42 -10.59
N ARG A 175 12.92 0.97 -11.24
CA ARG A 175 12.30 2.28 -10.92
C ARG A 175 10.84 2.10 -10.55
N ASP A 176 10.29 3.13 -9.91
CA ASP A 176 8.87 3.19 -9.52
C ASP A 176 8.48 2.01 -8.61
N ILE A 177 9.41 1.64 -7.72
CA ILE A 177 9.22 0.53 -6.79
C ILE A 177 8.68 1.07 -5.48
N TYR A 178 7.57 0.53 -5.02
CA TYR A 178 7.05 0.77 -3.68
C TYR A 178 7.58 -0.30 -2.74
N LEU A 179 8.03 0.11 -1.57
CA LEU A 179 8.41 -0.84 -0.51
C LEU A 179 7.16 -1.14 0.32
N GLY A 180 6.86 -2.40 0.54
CA GLY A 180 5.66 -2.73 1.29
C GLY A 180 5.52 -4.19 1.63
N TYR A 181 4.49 -4.48 2.39
CA TYR A 181 4.06 -5.84 2.68
C TYR A 181 2.54 -5.91 2.73
N GLN A 182 2.03 -7.08 2.46
CA GLN A 182 0.62 -7.40 2.52
C GLN A 182 0.35 -8.20 3.81
N ALA A 183 -0.76 -7.89 4.45
CA ALA A 183 -1.37 -8.72 5.48
C ALA A 183 -2.73 -9.22 5.00
N GLN A 184 -3.02 -10.50 5.20
CA GLN A 184 -4.39 -11.01 5.11
C GLN A 184 -5.03 -10.85 6.48
N THR A 185 -6.23 -10.30 6.51
CA THR A 185 -6.96 -10.04 7.75
C THR A 185 -8.45 -9.94 7.49
N ASP A 186 -9.23 -9.85 8.55
CA ASP A 186 -10.65 -9.58 8.44
C ASP A 186 -10.86 -8.09 8.11
N VAL A 187 -11.73 -7.82 7.14
CA VAL A 187 -12.01 -6.46 6.64
C VAL A 187 -13.50 -6.23 6.55
N LEU A 188 -13.92 -5.08 7.03
CA LEU A 188 -15.28 -4.57 6.96
C LEU A 188 -15.29 -3.24 6.20
N GLU A 189 -16.13 -3.11 5.19
CA GLU A 189 -16.47 -1.84 4.56
C GLU A 189 -17.89 -1.42 4.91
N LEU A 190 -18.04 -0.20 5.41
CA LEU A 190 -19.34 0.40 5.67
C LEU A 190 -19.66 1.41 4.56
N VAL A 191 -20.77 1.19 3.88
CA VAL A 191 -21.29 2.06 2.85
C VAL A 191 -22.52 2.75 3.44
N LEU A 192 -22.31 3.97 3.94
CA LEU A 192 -23.29 4.68 4.76
C LEU A 192 -23.99 5.78 3.97
N ARG A 193 -25.27 5.99 4.29
CA ARG A 193 -26.08 7.11 3.81
C ARG A 193 -26.87 7.74 4.95
N ASN A 194 -27.24 8.98 4.76
CA ASN A 194 -28.12 9.68 5.67
C ASN A 194 -29.53 9.06 5.61
N PRO A 195 -30.07 8.52 6.70
CA PRO A 195 -31.40 7.86 6.68
C PRO A 195 -32.55 8.84 6.44
N GLY A 196 -32.34 10.14 6.67
CA GLY A 196 -33.35 11.18 6.44
C GLY A 196 -33.41 11.64 4.98
N SER A 197 -32.25 11.92 4.35
CA SER A 197 -32.17 12.37 2.95
C SER A 197 -31.98 11.23 1.94
N GLY A 198 -31.50 10.08 2.39
CA GLY A 198 -31.12 8.96 1.53
C GLY A 198 -29.79 9.17 0.78
N GLU A 199 -29.10 10.28 1.02
CA GLU A 199 -27.87 10.62 0.34
C GLU A 199 -26.68 9.86 0.93
N TRP A 200 -25.80 9.35 0.06
CA TRP A 200 -24.54 8.75 0.42
C TRP A 200 -23.52 9.78 0.91
N ILE A 201 -22.50 9.36 1.64
CA ILE A 201 -21.36 10.23 1.97
C ILE A 201 -20.73 10.71 0.64
N PRO A 202 -20.79 12.00 0.33
CA PRO A 202 -20.40 12.50 -0.98
C PRO A 202 -18.89 12.39 -1.23
N ALA A 203 -18.49 12.21 -2.50
CA ALA A 203 -17.08 12.08 -2.89
C ALA A 203 -16.42 13.46 -3.09
N ASN A 204 -16.48 14.32 -2.09
CA ASN A 204 -15.87 15.63 -2.03
C ASN A 204 -15.09 15.80 -0.72
N ASP A 205 -14.48 16.96 -0.49
CA ASP A 205 -13.67 17.24 0.71
C ASP A 205 -14.48 17.12 2.00
N GLU A 206 -15.74 17.58 2.00
CA GLU A 206 -16.64 17.43 3.16
C GLU A 206 -16.91 15.96 3.45
N GLY A 207 -17.24 15.18 2.43
CA GLY A 207 -17.46 13.75 2.57
C GLY A 207 -16.20 13.01 3.01
N ALA A 208 -15.02 13.44 2.58
CA ALA A 208 -13.75 12.89 3.05
C ALA A 208 -13.57 13.09 4.57
N VAL A 209 -13.89 14.28 5.07
CA VAL A 209 -13.84 14.60 6.51
C VAL A 209 -14.86 13.80 7.28
N ILE A 210 -16.10 13.72 6.79
CA ILE A 210 -17.17 12.92 7.42
C ILE A 210 -16.77 11.46 7.49
N ALA A 211 -16.34 10.86 6.39
CA ALA A 211 -15.94 9.45 6.34
C ALA A 211 -14.77 9.14 7.28
N MET A 212 -13.77 10.01 7.32
CA MET A 212 -12.61 9.84 8.20
C MET A 212 -13.01 9.97 9.68
N THR A 213 -13.85 10.94 10.02
CA THR A 213 -14.33 11.14 11.39
C THR A 213 -15.13 9.93 11.87
N LEU A 214 -16.03 9.43 11.02
CA LEU A 214 -16.80 8.23 11.32
C LEU A 214 -15.92 6.98 11.43
N ALA A 215 -14.89 6.84 10.59
CA ALA A 215 -13.95 5.72 10.64
C ALA A 215 -13.25 5.65 12.00
N VAL A 216 -12.72 6.78 12.48
CA VAL A 216 -12.06 6.88 13.80
C VAL A 216 -13.06 6.61 14.93
N ALA A 217 -14.23 7.24 14.90
CA ALA A 217 -15.23 7.09 15.94
C ALA A 217 -15.75 5.64 16.04
N LEU A 218 -16.01 5.00 14.89
CA LEU A 218 -16.45 3.61 14.84
C LEU A 218 -15.38 2.65 15.35
N ARG A 219 -14.12 2.83 14.94
CA ARG A 219 -13.00 2.06 15.46
C ARG A 219 -12.95 2.13 16.98
N ASP A 220 -12.98 3.33 17.55
CA ASP A 220 -12.86 3.55 18.98
C ASP A 220 -14.04 2.94 19.76
N VAL A 221 -15.27 3.11 19.24
CA VAL A 221 -16.46 2.50 19.86
C VAL A 221 -16.45 0.98 19.78
N ILE A 222 -16.02 0.41 18.67
CA ILE A 222 -15.93 -1.05 18.52
C ILE A 222 -14.87 -1.60 19.45
N ALA A 223 -13.69 -0.98 19.51
CA ALA A 223 -12.61 -1.38 20.40
C ALA A 223 -13.04 -1.35 21.88
N ASP A 224 -13.71 -0.28 22.30
CA ASP A 224 -14.26 -0.16 23.65
C ASP A 224 -15.29 -1.28 23.95
N LYS A 225 -16.21 -1.54 23.02
CA LYS A 225 -17.22 -2.58 23.15
C LYS A 225 -16.63 -4.00 23.25
N LEU A 226 -15.55 -4.24 22.53
CA LEU A 226 -14.84 -5.52 22.52
C LEU A 226 -13.82 -5.66 23.65
N GLY A 227 -13.52 -4.57 24.35
CA GLY A 227 -12.51 -4.54 25.42
C GLY A 227 -11.08 -4.71 24.91
N ILE A 228 -10.80 -4.24 23.71
CA ILE A 228 -9.47 -4.29 23.06
C ILE A 228 -8.88 -2.89 22.91
N SER A 229 -7.60 -2.81 22.59
CA SER A 229 -6.98 -1.53 22.26
C SER A 229 -7.43 -1.04 20.88
N ALA A 230 -7.73 0.26 20.73
CA ALA A 230 -8.01 0.85 19.45
C ALA A 230 -6.85 0.71 18.44
N SER A 231 -5.62 0.47 18.94
CA SER A 231 -4.45 0.20 18.08
C SER A 231 -4.44 -1.21 17.46
N GLU A 232 -5.31 -2.11 17.92
CA GLU A 232 -5.47 -3.44 17.34
C GLU A 232 -6.42 -3.44 16.12
N MET A 233 -7.06 -2.30 15.88
CA MET A 233 -7.94 -2.09 14.74
C MET A 233 -7.41 -0.98 13.84
N GLY A 234 -7.25 -1.30 12.57
CA GLY A 234 -6.93 -0.34 11.53
C GLY A 234 -8.19 0.26 10.90
N PHE A 235 -8.04 1.40 10.27
CA PHE A 235 -9.12 2.06 9.55
C PHE A 235 -8.63 2.76 8.29
N GLY A 236 -9.54 2.98 7.37
CA GLY A 236 -9.29 3.74 6.14
C GLY A 236 -10.58 4.25 5.52
N THR A 237 -10.41 5.03 4.48
CA THR A 237 -11.52 5.49 3.63
C THR A 237 -11.09 5.43 2.17
N ARG A 238 -12.00 5.08 1.28
CA ARG A 238 -11.79 5.16 -0.17
C ARG A 238 -13.01 5.71 -0.87
N GLN A 239 -12.84 6.14 -2.09
CA GLN A 239 -13.96 6.41 -2.99
C GLN A 239 -14.45 5.10 -3.59
N ASP A 240 -15.75 4.97 -3.72
CA ASP A 240 -16.45 3.83 -4.30
C ASP A 240 -17.46 4.35 -5.33
N ARG A 241 -17.52 3.70 -6.48
CA ARG A 241 -18.53 4.00 -7.48
C ARG A 241 -19.65 2.97 -7.41
N ASP A 242 -20.85 3.45 -7.23
CA ASP A 242 -22.06 2.65 -7.41
C ASP A 242 -22.18 2.29 -8.90
N LEU A 243 -22.14 1.00 -9.22
CA LEU A 243 -22.13 0.54 -10.60
C LEU A 243 -23.50 0.68 -11.28
N ASP A 244 -24.58 0.71 -10.52
CA ASP A 244 -25.94 0.84 -11.04
C ASP A 244 -26.30 2.30 -11.35
N THR A 245 -25.94 3.20 -10.44
CA THR A 245 -26.28 4.64 -10.56
C THR A 245 -25.14 5.48 -11.13
N GLY A 246 -23.91 4.97 -11.11
CA GLY A 246 -22.70 5.69 -11.50
C GLY A 246 -22.25 6.74 -10.48
N SER A 247 -22.97 6.92 -9.36
CA SER A 247 -22.61 7.89 -8.33
C SER A 247 -21.34 7.48 -7.59
N ILE A 248 -20.53 8.48 -7.23
CA ILE A 248 -19.32 8.25 -6.44
C ILE A 248 -19.59 8.68 -5.01
N ARG A 249 -19.18 7.83 -4.06
CA ARG A 249 -19.37 8.02 -2.61
C ARG A 249 -18.11 7.65 -1.85
N TYR A 250 -17.99 8.09 -0.60
CA TYR A 250 -16.99 7.55 0.32
C TYR A 250 -17.52 6.29 1.02
N VAL A 251 -16.63 5.33 1.21
CA VAL A 251 -16.83 4.17 2.10
C VAL A 251 -15.79 4.20 3.21
N ILE A 252 -16.18 3.69 4.36
CA ILE A 252 -15.36 3.53 5.55
C ILE A 252 -14.86 2.10 5.57
N GLN A 253 -13.58 1.92 5.87
CA GLN A 253 -12.95 0.61 5.99
C GLN A 253 -12.42 0.43 7.40
N LEU A 254 -12.73 -0.71 8.01
CA LEU A 254 -12.19 -1.17 9.28
C LEU A 254 -11.55 -2.54 9.05
N TYR A 255 -10.49 -2.83 9.76
CA TYR A 255 -9.82 -4.11 9.65
C TYR A 255 -9.05 -4.42 10.94
N ASP A 256 -8.81 -5.71 11.18
CA ASP A 256 -7.96 -6.14 12.28
C ASP A 256 -6.50 -5.85 11.94
N ASP A 257 -5.82 -5.04 12.74
CA ASP A 257 -4.40 -4.71 12.54
C ASP A 257 -3.48 -5.79 13.13
N VAL A 258 -3.94 -7.04 13.01
CA VAL A 258 -3.25 -8.26 13.41
C VAL A 258 -3.19 -9.21 12.23
N ALA A 259 -1.99 -9.66 11.88
CA ALA A 259 -1.82 -10.58 10.77
C ALA A 259 -2.61 -11.88 10.99
N GLY A 260 -3.45 -12.24 10.02
CA GLY A 260 -4.34 -13.40 10.08
C GLY A 260 -5.76 -13.10 10.55
N GLY A 261 -6.01 -11.85 11.00
CA GLY A 261 -7.27 -11.46 11.61
C GLY A 261 -7.39 -11.95 13.06
N ALA A 262 -8.12 -11.21 13.87
CA ALA A 262 -8.44 -11.57 15.25
C ALA A 262 -9.95 -11.77 15.45
N GLY A 263 -10.75 -11.57 14.40
CA GLY A 263 -12.20 -11.71 14.42
C GLY A 263 -12.92 -10.55 15.10
N PHE A 264 -12.34 -9.35 15.07
CA PHE A 264 -12.93 -8.16 15.68
C PHE A 264 -13.92 -7.46 14.74
N VAL A 265 -13.74 -7.58 13.43
CA VAL A 265 -14.57 -6.98 12.38
C VAL A 265 -15.30 -7.99 11.51
#